data_32e2922ab12aa1d53b0357b2dfe3dc44
#
_entry.id   32e2922ab12aa1d53b0357b2dfe3dc44
#
_cell.length_a   1.000
_cell.length_b   1.000
_cell.length_c   1.000
_cell.angle_alpha   90.00
_cell.angle_beta   90.00
_cell.angle_gamma   90.00
#
_symmetry.space_group_name_H-M   'P 1'
#
loop_
_entity.id
_entity.type
_entity.pdbx_description
1 polymer ?
#
loop_
_entity_poly.entity_id
_entity_poly.type
_entity_poly.pdbx_seq_one_letter_code
_entity_poly.pdbx_strand_id
1 'polypeptide(L)'
;GRRFYTDGRHVHEFLKEMVRDAGIADMTTAGEMSSTSLDNCVRYTAPKEQELSMVFSFHHLKVDYKDGDKWSLMAADLMKLKDLFCTWQEGMQAGDGWNAVFWCNHDQPRAVSRFGNEDKYWKESAKMLAAAIHLMRGTPYIYQGEEIGMTNPHYTSIDQYRDVESLNYYRILMENGKTSEEALQILAERSRDNGRTPMQWDDSHAAGFTTG
;
A
#
# COMPACT_ATOMS: atom_id res chain seq x y z
N GLY A 1 -5.49 14.05 -19.01
CA GLY A 1 -6.30 12.94 -18.58
C GLY A 1 -5.47 11.69 -18.28
N ARG A 2 -6.11 10.68 -17.70
CA ARG A 2 -5.51 9.42 -17.22
C ARG A 2 -4.61 8.73 -18.26
N ARG A 3 -4.98 8.76 -19.52
CA ARG A 3 -4.24 8.15 -20.64
C ARG A 3 -2.78 8.62 -20.82
N PHE A 4 -2.37 9.68 -20.10
CA PHE A 4 -1.02 10.20 -20.20
C PHE A 4 -0.09 9.72 -19.08
N TYR A 5 -0.63 9.06 -18.05
CA TYR A 5 0.15 8.58 -16.91
C TYR A 5 -0.26 7.19 -16.39
N THR A 6 -1.14 6.50 -17.11
CA THR A 6 -1.48 5.10 -16.81
C THR A 6 -1.58 4.35 -18.13
N ASP A 7 -0.80 3.30 -18.30
CA ASP A 7 -0.78 2.42 -19.46
C ASP A 7 -0.71 3.19 -20.80
N GLY A 8 0.22 4.16 -20.87
CA GLY A 8 0.41 4.99 -22.04
C GLY A 8 0.75 4.17 -23.29
N ARG A 9 0.38 4.66 -24.47
CA ARG A 9 0.52 3.95 -25.75
C ARG A 9 1.91 3.37 -26.00
N HIS A 10 2.96 4.05 -25.56
CA HIS A 10 4.36 3.69 -25.80
C HIS A 10 5.11 3.25 -24.55
N VAL A 11 4.41 3.01 -23.41
CA VAL A 11 5.07 2.70 -22.13
C VAL A 11 5.95 1.45 -22.22
N HIS A 12 5.48 0.42 -22.87
CA HIS A 12 6.22 -0.83 -23.04
C HIS A 12 7.48 -0.66 -23.91
N GLU A 13 7.41 0.18 -24.95
CA GLU A 13 8.56 0.52 -25.78
C GLU A 13 9.62 1.25 -24.94
N PHE A 14 9.20 2.24 -24.17
CA PHE A 14 10.10 3.02 -23.31
C PHE A 14 10.71 2.19 -22.17
N LEU A 15 9.96 1.27 -21.58
CA LEU A 15 10.50 0.37 -20.55
C LEU A 15 11.55 -0.58 -21.13
N LYS A 16 11.29 -1.18 -22.30
CA LYS A 16 12.26 -2.04 -22.99
C LYS A 16 13.52 -1.27 -23.39
N GLU A 17 13.35 -0.05 -23.90
CA GLU A 17 14.45 0.85 -24.22
C GLU A 17 15.27 1.19 -22.98
N MET A 18 14.62 1.57 -21.89
CA MET A 18 15.27 1.88 -20.61
C MET A 18 16.09 0.69 -20.09
N VAL A 19 15.50 -0.50 -20.04
CA VAL A 19 16.19 -1.72 -19.54
C VAL A 19 17.41 -2.03 -20.40
N ARG A 20 17.26 -1.99 -21.73
CA ARG A 20 18.34 -2.26 -22.68
C ARG A 20 19.46 -1.23 -22.59
N ASP A 21 19.11 0.07 -22.66
CA ASP A 21 20.10 1.14 -22.81
C ASP A 21 20.81 1.46 -21.48
N ALA A 22 20.14 1.24 -20.36
CA ALA A 22 20.75 1.30 -19.03
C ALA A 22 21.55 0.05 -18.66
N GLY A 23 21.45 -1.04 -19.43
CA GLY A 23 22.14 -2.29 -19.16
C GLY A 23 21.70 -2.98 -17.86
N ILE A 24 20.41 -2.84 -17.48
CA ILE A 24 19.87 -3.34 -16.21
C ILE A 24 19.06 -4.63 -16.34
N ALA A 25 19.19 -5.35 -17.44
CA ALA A 25 18.43 -6.57 -17.69
C ALA A 25 18.61 -7.65 -16.61
N ASP A 26 19.80 -7.72 -16.00
CA ASP A 26 20.12 -8.67 -14.92
C ASP A 26 19.83 -8.10 -13.50
N MET A 27 19.29 -6.90 -13.40
CA MET A 27 18.94 -6.27 -12.13
C MET A 27 17.49 -6.54 -11.74
N THR A 28 17.23 -6.60 -10.45
CA THR A 28 15.85 -6.64 -9.94
C THR A 28 15.21 -5.26 -10.07
N THR A 29 14.11 -5.19 -10.81
CA THR A 29 13.32 -3.97 -11.02
C THR A 29 11.89 -4.15 -10.53
N ALA A 30 11.30 -3.11 -9.95
CA ALA A 30 9.93 -3.13 -9.47
C ALA A 30 9.17 -1.90 -9.97
N GLY A 31 7.96 -2.11 -10.49
CA GLY A 31 7.08 -1.03 -10.95
C GLY A 31 5.91 -0.82 -10.00
N GLU A 32 5.51 0.44 -9.82
CA GLU A 32 4.35 0.81 -9.01
C GLU A 32 3.13 1.03 -9.92
N MET A 33 2.14 0.13 -9.82
CA MET A 33 1.00 0.04 -10.74
C MET A 33 -0.34 0.20 -10.01
N SER A 34 -0.64 1.43 -9.56
CA SER A 34 -1.81 1.68 -8.70
C SER A 34 -3.17 1.55 -9.38
N SER A 35 -3.23 1.56 -10.70
CA SER A 35 -4.49 1.65 -11.45
C SER A 35 -4.54 0.83 -12.74
N THR A 36 -3.53 -0.01 -12.98
CA THR A 36 -3.45 -0.83 -14.19
C THR A 36 -4.24 -2.14 -14.06
N SER A 37 -4.54 -2.79 -15.18
CA SER A 37 -5.23 -4.07 -15.20
C SER A 37 -4.29 -5.24 -14.90
N LEU A 38 -4.88 -6.40 -14.56
CA LEU A 38 -4.13 -7.65 -14.40
C LEU A 38 -3.35 -8.01 -15.68
N ASP A 39 -3.98 -7.92 -16.85
CA ASP A 39 -3.34 -8.22 -18.13
C ASP A 39 -2.11 -7.34 -18.39
N ASN A 40 -2.21 -6.05 -18.05
CA ASN A 40 -1.08 -5.14 -18.13
C ASN A 40 0.01 -5.48 -17.10
N CYS A 41 -0.36 -5.85 -15.87
CA CYS A 41 0.60 -6.31 -14.87
C CYS A 41 1.39 -7.53 -15.34
N VAL A 42 0.72 -8.50 -15.95
CA VAL A 42 1.36 -9.65 -16.60
C VAL A 42 2.34 -9.17 -17.69
N ARG A 43 1.89 -8.28 -18.57
CA ARG A 43 2.72 -7.77 -19.65
C ARG A 43 3.96 -7.03 -19.15
N TYR A 44 3.84 -6.21 -18.09
CA TYR A 44 4.99 -5.52 -17.50
C TYR A 44 6.04 -6.45 -16.91
N THR A 45 5.68 -7.69 -16.54
CA THR A 45 6.55 -8.56 -15.73
C THR A 45 6.83 -9.93 -16.32
N ALA A 46 6.14 -10.31 -17.40
CA ALA A 46 6.43 -11.58 -18.06
C ALA A 46 7.88 -11.56 -18.61
N PRO A 47 8.73 -12.58 -18.34
CA PRO A 47 10.14 -12.57 -18.72
C PRO A 47 10.39 -12.35 -20.22
N LYS A 48 9.47 -12.83 -21.07
CA LYS A 48 9.54 -12.63 -22.53
C LYS A 48 9.45 -11.16 -22.95
N GLU A 49 8.86 -10.31 -22.12
CA GLU A 49 8.70 -8.89 -22.44
C GLU A 49 9.95 -8.08 -22.13
N GLN A 50 10.83 -8.55 -21.25
CA GLN A 50 12.09 -7.87 -20.90
C GLN A 50 11.90 -6.42 -20.40
N GLU A 51 10.88 -6.21 -19.55
CA GLU A 51 10.57 -4.91 -18.97
C GLU A 51 10.94 -4.88 -17.49
N LEU A 52 10.04 -5.28 -16.59
CA LEU A 52 10.22 -5.22 -15.14
C LEU A 52 10.27 -6.63 -14.54
N SER A 53 10.97 -6.79 -13.43
CA SER A 53 11.00 -8.08 -12.71
C SER A 53 9.67 -8.34 -11.96
N MET A 54 9.04 -7.30 -11.43
CA MET A 54 7.81 -7.39 -10.65
C MET A 54 7.04 -6.07 -10.61
N VAL A 55 5.77 -6.12 -10.21
CA VAL A 55 4.93 -4.94 -10.03
C VAL A 55 4.14 -4.98 -8.74
N PHE A 56 3.97 -3.82 -8.11
CA PHE A 56 3.04 -3.58 -7.01
C PHE A 56 1.65 -3.29 -7.56
N SER A 57 0.67 -4.13 -7.24
CA SER A 57 -0.75 -3.86 -7.46
C SER A 57 -1.37 -3.27 -6.18
N PHE A 58 -2.17 -2.22 -6.32
CA PHE A 58 -2.81 -1.52 -5.20
C PHE A 58 -4.31 -1.83 -5.05
N HIS A 59 -4.83 -2.79 -5.81
CA HIS A 59 -6.26 -3.07 -5.83
C HIS A 59 -6.77 -3.59 -4.49
N HIS A 60 -5.99 -4.43 -3.80
CA HIS A 60 -6.29 -4.97 -2.48
C HIS A 60 -6.38 -3.90 -1.39
N LEU A 61 -5.71 -2.75 -1.57
CA LEU A 61 -5.76 -1.62 -0.64
C LEU A 61 -7.01 -0.72 -0.82
N LYS A 62 -7.91 -1.08 -1.71
CA LYS A 62 -9.13 -0.29 -1.99
C LYS A 62 -10.42 -0.99 -1.55
N VAL A 63 -10.29 -2.10 -0.81
CA VAL A 63 -11.44 -2.90 -0.36
C VAL A 63 -12.21 -2.28 0.80
N ASP A 64 -11.68 -1.22 1.38
CA ASP A 64 -12.27 -0.41 2.45
C ASP A 64 -12.57 1.04 1.99
N TYR A 65 -12.55 1.29 0.67
CA TYR A 65 -12.92 2.59 0.09
C TYR A 65 -14.40 2.56 -0.31
N LYS A 66 -15.23 3.24 0.48
CA LYS A 66 -16.65 3.37 0.16
C LYS A 66 -16.81 4.12 -1.17
N ASP A 67 -17.50 3.51 -2.11
CA ASP A 67 -17.73 4.05 -3.46
C ASP A 67 -16.43 4.46 -4.20
N GLY A 68 -15.29 3.83 -3.83
CA GLY A 68 -13.99 4.13 -4.41
C GLY A 68 -13.30 5.38 -3.85
N ASP A 69 -13.89 6.03 -2.85
CA ASP A 69 -13.33 7.20 -2.18
C ASP A 69 -12.49 6.79 -0.96
N LYS A 70 -11.21 7.13 -0.96
CA LYS A 70 -10.26 6.86 0.12
C LYS A 70 -10.72 7.42 1.47
N TRP A 71 -11.40 8.57 1.45
CA TRP A 71 -11.75 9.33 2.65
C TRP A 71 -13.15 9.04 3.19
N SER A 72 -13.89 8.20 2.50
CA SER A 72 -15.18 7.69 2.95
C SER A 72 -14.98 6.34 3.63
N LEU A 73 -15.17 6.31 4.96
CA LEU A 73 -14.88 5.13 5.78
C LEU A 73 -15.90 4.02 5.56
N MET A 74 -15.40 2.80 5.44
CA MET A 74 -16.15 1.55 5.53
C MET A 74 -15.26 0.45 6.08
N ALA A 75 -15.87 -0.60 6.63
CA ALA A 75 -15.13 -1.79 6.98
C ALA A 75 -14.54 -2.46 5.73
N ALA A 76 -13.38 -3.09 5.86
CA ALA A 76 -12.76 -3.81 4.76
C ALA A 76 -13.67 -4.97 4.29
N ASP A 77 -13.91 -5.02 2.99
CA ASP A 77 -14.64 -6.12 2.36
C ASP A 77 -13.68 -7.31 2.18
N LEU A 78 -13.71 -8.22 3.14
CA LEU A 78 -12.82 -9.40 3.16
C LEU A 78 -13.11 -10.39 2.04
N MET A 79 -14.34 -10.47 1.55
CA MET A 79 -14.67 -11.32 0.41
C MET A 79 -14.07 -10.76 -0.87
N LYS A 80 -14.23 -9.46 -1.09
CA LYS A 80 -13.58 -8.76 -2.20
C LYS A 80 -12.06 -8.83 -2.12
N LEU A 81 -11.49 -8.73 -0.93
CA LEU A 81 -10.04 -8.91 -0.72
C LEU A 81 -9.57 -10.29 -1.15
N LYS A 82 -10.26 -11.34 -0.71
CA LYS A 82 -10.00 -12.73 -1.11
C LYS A 82 -10.08 -12.91 -2.62
N ASP A 83 -11.15 -12.42 -3.24
CA ASP A 83 -11.35 -12.54 -4.68
C ASP A 83 -10.25 -11.83 -5.48
N LEU A 84 -9.82 -10.66 -5.01
CA LEU A 84 -8.69 -9.93 -5.60
C LEU A 84 -7.39 -10.72 -5.50
N PHE A 85 -7.08 -11.26 -4.33
CA PHE A 85 -5.87 -12.08 -4.18
C PHE A 85 -5.91 -13.33 -5.06
N CYS A 86 -7.01 -14.07 -5.08
CA CYS A 86 -7.16 -15.23 -5.96
C CYS A 86 -6.97 -14.83 -7.43
N THR A 87 -7.68 -13.80 -7.89
CA THR A 87 -7.62 -13.32 -9.28
C THR A 87 -6.20 -12.92 -9.68
N TRP A 88 -5.50 -12.16 -8.82
CA TRP A 88 -4.12 -11.74 -9.11
C TRP A 88 -3.13 -12.90 -9.07
N GLN A 89 -3.25 -13.81 -8.09
CA GLN A 89 -2.38 -14.99 -8.01
C GLN A 89 -2.53 -15.89 -9.24
N GLU A 90 -3.77 -16.22 -9.62
CA GLU A 90 -4.07 -17.07 -10.78
C GLU A 90 -3.68 -16.40 -12.10
N GLY A 91 -4.06 -15.15 -12.30
CA GLY A 91 -3.79 -14.44 -13.55
C GLY A 91 -2.31 -14.15 -13.79
N MET A 92 -1.58 -13.73 -12.76
CA MET A 92 -0.14 -13.53 -12.86
C MET A 92 0.59 -14.86 -13.10
N GLN A 93 0.15 -15.96 -12.46
CA GLN A 93 0.70 -17.29 -12.72
C GLN A 93 0.42 -17.73 -14.16
N ALA A 94 -0.79 -17.58 -14.65
CA ALA A 94 -1.19 -18.02 -15.99
C ALA A 94 -0.45 -17.25 -17.10
N GLY A 95 -0.12 -15.98 -16.85
CA GLY A 95 0.59 -15.13 -17.80
C GLY A 95 2.11 -15.07 -17.61
N ASP A 96 2.67 -15.88 -16.69
CA ASP A 96 4.08 -15.85 -16.30
C ASP A 96 4.58 -14.49 -15.77
N GLY A 97 3.66 -13.72 -15.18
CA GLY A 97 3.97 -12.45 -14.51
C GLY A 97 4.43 -12.66 -13.06
N TRP A 98 4.94 -11.60 -12.41
CA TRP A 98 5.42 -11.65 -11.03
C TRP A 98 4.92 -10.47 -10.20
N ASN A 99 4.34 -10.77 -9.02
CA ASN A 99 3.85 -9.77 -8.07
C ASN A 99 4.93 -9.35 -7.06
N ALA A 100 5.01 -8.07 -6.76
CA ALA A 100 5.49 -7.57 -5.49
C ALA A 100 4.28 -7.48 -4.54
N VAL A 101 4.27 -8.34 -3.51
CA VAL A 101 3.14 -8.43 -2.57
C VAL A 101 3.45 -7.67 -1.28
N PHE A 102 2.46 -6.93 -0.75
CA PHE A 102 2.66 -6.07 0.41
C PHE A 102 1.33 -5.71 1.08
N TRP A 103 1.37 -5.30 2.35
CA TRP A 103 0.22 -4.72 3.05
C TRP A 103 0.33 -3.22 3.25
N CYS A 104 1.54 -2.73 3.50
CA CYS A 104 1.80 -1.36 3.90
C CYS A 104 2.98 -0.76 3.14
N ASN A 105 3.03 0.56 3.08
CA ASN A 105 4.16 1.35 2.60
C ASN A 105 4.09 2.76 3.21
N HIS A 106 5.00 3.66 2.80
CA HIS A 106 5.05 5.05 3.27
C HIS A 106 3.82 5.91 2.90
N ASP A 107 2.91 5.38 2.07
CA ASP A 107 1.68 6.06 1.62
C ASP A 107 0.40 5.41 2.16
N GLN A 108 0.53 4.40 3.02
CA GLN A 108 -0.60 3.63 3.57
C GLN A 108 -0.62 3.65 5.09
N PRO A 109 -1.80 3.60 5.72
CA PRO A 109 -1.92 3.32 7.15
C PRO A 109 -1.28 1.99 7.52
N ARG A 110 -0.91 1.82 8.79
CA ARG A 110 -0.33 0.58 9.31
C ARG A 110 -1.29 -0.59 9.11
N ALA A 111 -0.74 -1.72 8.65
CA ALA A 111 -1.54 -2.86 8.23
C ALA A 111 -2.40 -3.45 9.35
N VAL A 112 -1.86 -3.56 10.57
CA VAL A 112 -2.58 -4.11 11.73
C VAL A 112 -3.77 -3.25 12.11
N SER A 113 -3.60 -1.92 12.15
CA SER A 113 -4.70 -0.99 12.44
C SER A 113 -5.79 -1.03 11.38
N ARG A 114 -5.41 -1.23 10.12
CA ARG A 114 -6.34 -1.18 8.98
C ARG A 114 -7.10 -2.48 8.74
N PHE A 115 -6.43 -3.62 8.84
CA PHE A 115 -6.97 -4.93 8.45
C PHE A 115 -7.05 -5.93 9.59
N GLY A 116 -6.55 -5.59 10.76
CA GLY A 116 -6.48 -6.45 11.93
C GLY A 116 -7.25 -5.90 13.14
N ASN A 117 -6.82 -6.35 14.30
CA ASN A 117 -7.25 -5.83 15.60
C ASN A 117 -5.99 -5.42 16.36
N GLU A 118 -5.86 -4.14 16.69
CA GLU A 118 -4.67 -3.59 17.32
C GLU A 118 -4.69 -3.64 18.85
N ASP A 119 -5.80 -4.12 19.43
CA ASP A 119 -5.97 -4.30 20.86
C ASP A 119 -5.72 -5.74 21.31
N LYS A 120 -6.79 -6.45 21.61
CA LYS A 120 -6.76 -7.79 22.21
C LYS A 120 -6.05 -8.84 21.34
N TYR A 121 -6.18 -8.73 20.04
CA TYR A 121 -5.66 -9.70 19.07
C TYR A 121 -4.55 -9.13 18.19
N TRP A 122 -3.79 -8.17 18.71
CA TRP A 122 -2.72 -7.51 17.98
C TRP A 122 -1.67 -8.47 17.40
N LYS A 123 -1.13 -9.36 18.25
CA LYS A 123 -0.11 -10.35 17.82
C LYS A 123 -0.65 -11.32 16.78
N GLU A 124 -1.87 -11.80 16.99
CA GLU A 124 -2.53 -12.73 16.08
C GLU A 124 -2.81 -12.05 14.73
N SER A 125 -3.26 -10.81 14.76
CA SER A 125 -3.49 -10.00 13.56
C SER A 125 -2.20 -9.76 12.77
N ALA A 126 -1.13 -9.35 13.42
CA ALA A 126 0.16 -9.14 12.77
C ALA A 126 0.68 -10.43 12.12
N LYS A 127 0.61 -11.57 12.84
CA LYS A 127 1.03 -12.88 12.30
C LYS A 127 0.14 -13.35 11.15
N MET A 128 -1.17 -13.16 11.25
CA MET A 128 -2.11 -13.52 10.18
C MET A 128 -1.82 -12.73 8.90
N LEU A 129 -1.64 -11.42 9.01
CA LEU A 129 -1.32 -10.57 7.87
C LEU A 129 0.03 -10.94 7.25
N ALA A 130 1.05 -11.16 8.06
CA ALA A 130 2.34 -11.63 7.59
C ALA A 130 2.20 -12.98 6.85
N ALA A 131 1.52 -13.96 7.43
CA ALA A 131 1.31 -15.26 6.81
C ALA A 131 0.59 -15.12 5.45
N ALA A 132 -0.41 -14.25 5.37
CA ALA A 132 -1.18 -14.06 4.13
C ALA A 132 -0.29 -13.68 2.95
N ILE A 133 0.62 -12.69 3.09
CA ILE A 133 1.46 -12.26 1.96
C ILE A 133 2.69 -13.16 1.75
N HIS A 134 3.28 -13.73 2.81
CA HIS A 134 4.46 -14.58 2.67
C HIS A 134 4.16 -15.94 2.04
N LEU A 135 2.91 -16.40 2.09
CA LEU A 135 2.48 -17.67 1.48
C LEU A 135 1.92 -17.50 0.06
N MET A 136 1.88 -16.27 -0.47
CA MET A 136 1.50 -15.99 -1.85
C MET A 136 2.69 -16.16 -2.80
N ARG A 137 2.40 -16.49 -4.07
CA ARG A 137 3.39 -16.43 -5.14
C ARG A 137 3.70 -14.96 -5.43
N GLY A 138 4.95 -14.56 -5.24
CA GLY A 138 5.44 -13.19 -5.42
C GLY A 138 6.62 -12.89 -4.51
N THR A 139 7.15 -11.69 -4.60
CA THR A 139 8.18 -11.18 -3.69
C THR A 139 7.52 -10.38 -2.58
N PRO A 140 7.58 -10.81 -1.32
CA PRO A 140 7.00 -10.04 -0.20
C PRO A 140 7.87 -8.82 0.12
N TYR A 141 7.20 -7.68 0.24
CA TYR A 141 7.79 -6.42 0.69
C TYR A 141 7.24 -6.07 2.07
N ILE A 142 8.13 -5.98 3.03
CA ILE A 142 7.79 -5.68 4.42
C ILE A 142 8.17 -4.23 4.70
N TYR A 143 7.17 -3.41 5.00
CA TYR A 143 7.42 -2.02 5.36
C TYR A 143 7.96 -1.93 6.79
N GLN A 144 8.96 -1.06 7.03
CA GLN A 144 9.57 -0.89 8.36
C GLN A 144 8.52 -0.72 9.46
N GLY A 145 8.62 -1.53 10.51
CA GLY A 145 7.67 -1.58 11.61
C GLY A 145 6.54 -2.60 11.43
N GLU A 146 6.28 -3.08 10.21
CA GLU A 146 5.30 -4.13 9.96
C GLU A 146 5.72 -5.45 10.59
N GLU A 147 7.03 -5.75 10.58
CA GLU A 147 7.64 -6.93 11.18
C GLU A 147 7.46 -7.05 12.71
N ILE A 148 7.24 -5.92 13.37
CA ILE A 148 6.94 -5.87 14.81
C ILE A 148 5.47 -5.48 15.09
N GLY A 149 4.63 -5.39 14.05
CA GLY A 149 3.22 -5.08 14.18
C GLY A 149 2.92 -3.65 14.62
N MET A 150 3.72 -2.66 14.20
CA MET A 150 3.43 -1.24 14.48
C MET A 150 2.03 -0.87 14.03
N THR A 151 1.36 -0.05 14.86
CA THR A 151 -0.01 0.47 14.64
C THR A 151 0.02 1.95 14.23
N ASN A 152 -1.14 2.48 13.86
CA ASN A 152 -1.32 3.91 13.62
C ASN A 152 -1.05 4.71 14.92
N PRO A 153 -0.55 5.95 14.82
CA PRO A 153 -0.22 6.76 15.99
C PRO A 153 -1.43 7.37 16.69
N HIS A 154 -2.65 7.24 16.15
CA HIS A 154 -3.91 7.78 16.69
C HIS A 154 -3.84 9.28 17.04
N TYR A 155 -3.36 10.09 16.12
CA TYR A 155 -3.29 11.54 16.30
C TYR A 155 -4.65 12.17 16.57
N THR A 156 -4.69 13.08 17.53
CA THR A 156 -5.91 13.74 18.03
C THR A 156 -6.00 15.23 17.70
N SER A 157 -4.95 15.79 17.07
CA SER A 157 -4.90 17.17 16.63
C SER A 157 -4.34 17.27 15.21
N ILE A 158 -4.87 18.22 14.44
CA ILE A 158 -4.36 18.49 13.08
C ILE A 158 -2.90 18.92 13.08
N ASP A 159 -2.40 19.51 14.15
CA ASP A 159 -1.00 19.94 14.28
C ASP A 159 0.00 18.78 14.33
N GLN A 160 -0.47 17.55 14.53
CA GLN A 160 0.36 16.34 14.52
C GLN A 160 0.58 15.79 13.09
N TYR A 161 -0.28 16.18 12.14
CA TYR A 161 -0.16 15.79 10.75
C TYR A 161 0.81 16.68 9.98
N ARG A 162 1.56 16.09 9.03
CA ARG A 162 2.57 16.79 8.22
C ARG A 162 2.34 16.63 6.73
N ASP A 163 1.70 15.55 6.29
CA ASP A 163 1.45 15.31 4.87
C ASP A 163 0.47 16.33 4.30
N VAL A 164 0.86 16.92 3.16
CA VAL A 164 0.05 17.94 2.49
C VAL A 164 -1.33 17.42 2.06
N GLU A 165 -1.45 16.12 1.73
CA GLU A 165 -2.74 15.48 1.41
C GLU A 165 -3.65 15.52 2.64
N SER A 166 -3.13 15.16 3.82
CA SER A 166 -3.89 15.16 5.08
C SER A 166 -4.38 16.54 5.45
N LEU A 167 -3.49 17.55 5.40
CA LEU A 167 -3.83 18.95 5.71
C LEU A 167 -4.86 19.54 4.75
N ASN A 168 -4.73 19.23 3.45
CA ASN A 168 -5.69 19.67 2.45
C ASN A 168 -7.05 18.98 2.63
N TYR A 169 -7.03 17.67 2.88
CA TYR A 169 -8.28 16.93 3.01
C TYR A 169 -9.02 17.26 4.30
N TYR A 170 -8.31 17.54 5.39
CA TYR A 170 -8.93 18.09 6.60
C TYR A 170 -9.75 19.36 6.29
N ARG A 171 -9.18 20.31 5.55
CA ARG A 171 -9.91 21.53 5.14
C ARG A 171 -11.12 21.21 4.28
N ILE A 172 -10.99 20.33 3.30
CA ILE A 172 -12.09 19.89 2.43
C ILE A 172 -13.21 19.26 3.25
N LEU A 173 -12.90 18.41 4.22
CA LEU A 173 -13.88 17.80 5.11
C LEU A 173 -14.63 18.85 5.94
N MET A 174 -13.92 19.83 6.49
CA MET A 174 -14.52 20.95 7.23
C MET A 174 -15.40 21.83 6.33
N GLU A 175 -14.95 22.15 5.11
CA GLU A 175 -15.73 22.90 4.12
C GLU A 175 -17.01 22.14 3.69
N ASN A 176 -16.97 20.82 3.70
CA ASN A 176 -18.11 19.94 3.42
C ASN A 176 -19.01 19.70 4.66
N GLY A 177 -18.81 20.46 5.75
CA GLY A 177 -19.68 20.46 6.93
C GLY A 177 -19.37 19.38 7.97
N LYS A 178 -18.24 18.69 7.87
CA LYS A 178 -17.75 17.78 8.91
C LYS A 178 -17.28 18.58 10.12
N THR A 179 -17.44 18.02 11.32
CA THR A 179 -16.78 18.56 12.52
C THR A 179 -15.29 18.26 12.51
N SER A 180 -14.51 19.01 13.27
CA SER A 180 -13.08 18.74 13.46
C SER A 180 -12.82 17.32 13.96
N GLU A 181 -13.63 16.84 14.88
CA GLU A 181 -13.56 15.48 15.44
C GLU A 181 -13.79 14.41 14.36
N GLU A 182 -14.85 14.55 13.55
CA GLU A 182 -15.14 13.65 12.45
C GLU A 182 -14.00 13.65 11.39
N ALA A 183 -13.47 14.83 11.06
CA ALA A 183 -12.38 14.96 10.13
C ALA A 183 -11.09 14.28 10.66
N LEU A 184 -10.74 14.50 11.92
CA LEU A 184 -9.60 13.85 12.57
C LEU A 184 -9.75 12.33 12.64
N GLN A 185 -10.96 11.82 12.91
CA GLN A 185 -11.22 10.39 12.87
C GLN A 185 -10.93 9.79 11.49
N ILE A 186 -11.35 10.46 10.42
CA ILE A 186 -11.07 10.02 9.05
C ILE A 186 -9.57 10.03 8.76
N LEU A 187 -8.85 11.07 9.19
CA LEU A 187 -7.42 11.16 9.03
C LEU A 187 -6.68 10.06 9.81
N ALA A 188 -7.09 9.79 11.05
CA ALA A 188 -6.51 8.72 11.87
C ALA A 188 -6.57 7.34 11.19
N GLU A 189 -7.59 7.11 10.36
CA GLU A 189 -7.77 5.87 9.61
C GLU A 189 -7.05 5.87 8.24
N ARG A 190 -6.93 7.03 7.57
CA ARG A 190 -6.60 7.10 6.13
C ARG A 190 -5.33 7.86 5.77
N SER A 191 -4.82 8.68 6.69
CA SER A 191 -3.66 9.53 6.41
C SER A 191 -2.39 8.72 6.12
N ARG A 192 -1.56 9.24 5.22
CA ARG A 192 -0.19 8.77 4.98
C ARG A 192 0.71 8.95 6.20
N ASP A 193 0.45 9.96 7.03
CA ASP A 193 1.21 10.21 8.27
C ASP A 193 1.22 8.98 9.18
N ASN A 194 0.18 8.14 9.13
CA ASN A 194 0.10 6.90 9.90
C ASN A 194 1.25 5.92 9.63
N GLY A 195 1.72 5.85 8.38
CA GLY A 195 2.86 5.02 7.98
C GLY A 195 4.22 5.70 8.17
N ARG A 196 4.25 7.01 8.52
CA ARG A 196 5.48 7.81 8.54
C ARG A 196 5.97 8.16 9.93
N THR A 197 5.66 7.30 10.89
CA THR A 197 6.18 7.40 12.26
C THR A 197 7.57 6.80 12.37
N PRO A 198 8.44 7.29 13.28
CA PRO A 198 9.73 6.68 13.56
C PRO A 198 9.61 5.20 13.92
N MET A 199 10.62 4.42 13.53
CA MET A 199 10.71 3.01 13.87
C MET A 199 10.83 2.83 15.39
N GLN A 200 10.09 1.88 15.95
CA GLN A 200 10.16 1.49 17.35
C GLN A 200 11.18 0.34 17.49
N TRP A 201 12.38 0.65 17.98
CA TRP A 201 13.49 -0.30 18.09
C TRP A 201 13.45 -1.14 19.36
N ASP A 202 12.92 -0.57 20.45
CA ASP A 202 12.75 -1.21 21.75
C ASP A 202 11.59 -0.58 22.54
N ASP A 203 11.40 -1.02 23.79
CA ASP A 203 10.34 -0.57 24.69
C ASP A 203 10.77 0.57 25.66
N SER A 204 11.89 1.23 25.39
CA SER A 204 12.35 2.41 26.15
C SER A 204 11.46 3.64 25.87
N HIS A 205 11.63 4.69 26.70
CA HIS A 205 10.85 5.93 26.59
C HIS A 205 10.80 6.53 25.18
N ALA A 206 11.91 6.53 24.46
CA ALA A 206 12.01 7.04 23.08
C ALA A 206 12.03 5.89 22.04
N ALA A 207 11.53 4.70 22.40
CA ALA A 207 11.51 3.50 21.57
C ALA A 207 12.88 3.17 20.92
N GLY A 208 13.96 3.37 21.66
CA GLY A 208 15.34 3.16 21.19
C GLY A 208 15.80 4.12 20.09
N PHE A 209 14.98 5.12 19.72
CA PHE A 209 15.29 6.07 18.64
C PHE A 209 16.27 7.16 19.10
N THR A 210 16.21 7.53 20.38
CA THR A 210 17.12 8.50 21.00
C THR A 210 17.22 8.24 22.50
N THR A 211 18.29 8.72 23.12
CA THR A 211 18.52 8.61 24.57
C THR A 211 18.04 9.84 25.35
N GLY A 212 17.50 10.84 24.67
CA GLY A 212 16.99 12.07 25.28
C GLY A 212 16.78 13.20 24.33
#